data_7b16944d90509f858674910d8b74b943
#
_entry.id   7b16944d90509f858674910d8b74b943
#
_cell.length_a   1.000
_cell.length_b   1.000
_cell.length_c   1.000
_cell.angle_alpha   90.00
_cell.angle_beta   90.00
_cell.angle_gamma   90.00
#
_symmetry.space_group_name_H-M   'P 1'
#
loop_
_entity.id
_entity.type
_entity.pdbx_description
1 polymer ?
#
loop_
_entity_poly.entity_id
_entity_poly.type
_entity_poly.pdbx_seq_one_letter_code
_entity_poly.pdbx_strand_id
1 'polypeptide(L)'
;MDTPLTPLEFLRRARKVHGGREAVVDGDLRLTYAQFGERCDRWSAGLRALGVGRGDRVATIAQNIHQHLEQFYAIPQLGAVIVPMNYRLTADDFVYMVNHSGAKLVCVQSEYLDTIDGVREKMPAVQHFVALDGAPGTRRNWLDYEESLQKSADFQPPEIREGDLLSINYTSGTTSRPKGVMITHRNAWVNSVGVLVHWSMRPGDRYLWTLPMFHANGWTFTWTVSAAGATHVCLRKAEAAAIYEQVNRESVTHLCAAPTVLIGIANGPEALRRQLRRGVQVLTAGAPPAAATIGRMEAELGWQVTHAYGLTETAPLITICEPLVEHAKLSDQARATIKARQGVELITSGETRVVDQHMRDVARDGASLGEIVARGNVVMQGYYNDAKATETAFAGGWFHSGDSAVVHPDGYVEIRDRIKDVIISGGENISSIEVEGALLTHPGVLEAAVVGMPHEKWGETPEAFVILRAGATTTAAELREFARGVLAHFKVPSAFHFVNELPKTATGKIQKFVLRGRATKIVAQ
;
A
#
# COMPACT_ATOMS: atom_id res chain seq x y z
N MET A 1 0.00 -31.91 -17.08
CA MET A 1 -1.21 -31.06 -17.04
C MET A 1 -0.92 -29.93 -16.08
N ASP A 2 -0.85 -28.73 -16.60
CA ASP A 2 -0.49 -27.54 -15.81
C ASP A 2 -1.75 -26.71 -15.55
N THR A 3 -1.90 -26.19 -14.35
CA THR A 3 -2.93 -25.21 -13.99
C THR A 3 -2.26 -23.87 -13.86
N PRO A 4 -2.76 -22.81 -14.53
CA PRO A 4 -2.17 -21.48 -14.44
C PRO A 4 -2.13 -20.96 -13.00
N LEU A 5 -1.04 -20.30 -12.62
CA LEU A 5 -0.93 -19.59 -11.35
C LEU A 5 -1.76 -18.30 -11.44
N THR A 6 -3.01 -18.37 -11.01
CA THR A 6 -3.94 -17.24 -11.02
C THR A 6 -4.68 -17.12 -9.69
N PRO A 7 -4.82 -15.91 -9.11
CA PRO A 7 -5.57 -15.71 -7.88
C PRO A 7 -7.06 -16.01 -8.00
N LEU A 8 -7.58 -16.15 -9.21
CA LEU A 8 -8.97 -16.58 -9.47
C LEU A 8 -9.27 -17.97 -8.91
N GLU A 9 -8.26 -18.85 -8.87
CA GLU A 9 -8.36 -20.18 -8.27
C GLU A 9 -8.64 -20.14 -6.77
N PHE A 10 -8.26 -19.06 -6.09
CA PHE A 10 -8.56 -18.90 -4.66
C PHE A 10 -10.06 -18.76 -4.41
N LEU A 11 -10.75 -17.92 -5.20
CA LEU A 11 -12.20 -17.79 -5.09
C LEU A 11 -12.92 -19.06 -5.54
N ARG A 12 -12.48 -19.70 -6.65
CA ARG A 12 -13.02 -20.99 -7.08
C ARG A 12 -12.95 -22.04 -5.97
N ARG A 13 -11.77 -22.16 -5.33
CA ARG A 13 -11.58 -23.06 -4.19
C ARG A 13 -12.45 -22.67 -2.99
N ALA A 14 -12.49 -21.38 -2.64
CA ALA A 14 -13.28 -20.89 -1.50
C ALA A 14 -14.77 -21.17 -1.68
N ARG A 15 -15.32 -20.96 -2.88
CA ARG A 15 -16.71 -21.32 -3.22
C ARG A 15 -16.97 -22.82 -3.02
N LYS A 16 -16.03 -23.68 -3.44
CA LYS A 16 -16.18 -25.15 -3.34
C LYS A 16 -16.10 -25.63 -1.89
N VAL A 17 -15.16 -25.10 -1.11
CA VAL A 17 -14.83 -25.61 0.25
C VAL A 17 -15.58 -24.85 1.33
N HIS A 18 -15.81 -23.55 1.14
CA HIS A 18 -16.34 -22.63 2.12
C HIS A 18 -17.61 -21.91 1.65
N GLY A 19 -18.33 -22.47 0.64
CA GLY A 19 -19.44 -21.81 -0.04
C GLY A 19 -20.50 -21.19 0.86
N GLY A 20 -20.86 -21.85 1.96
CA GLY A 20 -21.84 -21.34 2.94
C GLY A 20 -21.26 -20.42 4.02
N ARG A 21 -19.92 -20.20 4.05
CA ARG A 21 -19.29 -19.30 5.05
C ARG A 21 -19.36 -17.85 4.57
N GLU A 22 -19.41 -16.93 5.53
CA GLU A 22 -19.36 -15.50 5.26
C GLU A 22 -18.02 -15.12 4.60
N ALA A 23 -18.11 -14.52 3.42
CA ALA A 23 -16.97 -14.05 2.64
C ALA A 23 -16.77 -12.53 2.78
N VAL A 24 -17.87 -11.76 2.76
CA VAL A 24 -17.82 -10.30 2.71
C VAL A 24 -18.85 -9.70 3.67
N VAL A 25 -18.41 -8.69 4.41
CA VAL A 25 -19.23 -7.80 5.24
C VAL A 25 -19.01 -6.38 4.77
N ASP A 26 -20.11 -5.68 4.39
CA ASP A 26 -20.09 -4.26 4.03
C ASP A 26 -21.28 -3.55 4.65
N GLY A 27 -21.07 -2.89 5.78
CA GLY A 27 -22.16 -2.38 6.61
C GLY A 27 -23.03 -3.52 7.13
N ASP A 28 -24.30 -3.53 6.74
CA ASP A 28 -25.26 -4.58 7.10
C ASP A 28 -25.33 -5.71 6.06
N LEU A 29 -24.73 -5.51 4.88
CA LEU A 29 -24.65 -6.54 3.86
C LEU A 29 -23.68 -7.65 4.28
N ARG A 30 -24.14 -8.91 4.10
CA ARG A 30 -23.33 -10.10 4.33
C ARG A 30 -23.47 -11.05 3.17
N LEU A 31 -22.35 -11.43 2.58
CA LEU A 31 -22.32 -12.37 1.47
C LEU A 31 -21.54 -13.61 1.86
N THR A 32 -22.08 -14.76 1.54
CA THR A 32 -21.34 -16.03 1.58
C THR A 32 -20.38 -16.13 0.40
N TYR A 33 -19.40 -17.04 0.44
CA TYR A 33 -18.52 -17.29 -0.69
C TYR A 33 -19.26 -17.73 -1.96
N ALA A 34 -20.37 -18.47 -1.82
CA ALA A 34 -21.23 -18.82 -2.94
C ALA A 34 -21.85 -17.57 -3.57
N GLN A 35 -22.44 -16.69 -2.76
CA GLN A 35 -23.07 -15.46 -3.22
C GLN A 35 -22.05 -14.47 -3.80
N PHE A 36 -20.92 -14.28 -3.12
CA PHE A 36 -19.84 -13.41 -3.59
C PHE A 36 -19.34 -13.87 -4.98
N GLY A 37 -19.07 -15.16 -5.13
CA GLY A 37 -18.63 -15.72 -6.41
C GLY A 37 -19.70 -15.64 -7.50
N GLU A 38 -20.98 -15.85 -7.17
CA GLU A 38 -22.08 -15.68 -8.13
C GLU A 38 -22.18 -14.23 -8.63
N ARG A 39 -22.02 -13.24 -7.75
CA ARG A 39 -22.01 -11.83 -8.13
C ARG A 39 -20.83 -11.50 -9.05
N CYS A 40 -19.64 -12.05 -8.77
CA CYS A 40 -18.49 -11.91 -9.66
C CYS A 40 -18.77 -12.52 -11.06
N ASP A 41 -19.37 -13.72 -11.13
CA ASP A 41 -19.72 -14.37 -12.39
C ASP A 41 -20.73 -13.54 -13.19
N ARG A 42 -21.80 -13.06 -12.54
CA ARG A 42 -22.83 -12.20 -13.16
C ARG A 42 -22.22 -10.91 -13.68
N TRP A 43 -21.32 -10.27 -12.91
CA TRP A 43 -20.66 -9.07 -13.38
C TRP A 43 -19.73 -9.33 -14.58
N SER A 44 -19.03 -10.45 -14.61
CA SER A 44 -18.25 -10.84 -15.80
C SER A 44 -19.13 -11.03 -17.04
N ALA A 45 -20.30 -11.64 -16.86
CA ALA A 45 -21.29 -11.75 -17.97
C ALA A 45 -21.78 -10.36 -18.40
N GLY A 46 -22.07 -9.46 -17.47
CA GLY A 46 -22.45 -8.07 -17.74
C GLY A 46 -21.37 -7.31 -18.51
N LEU A 47 -20.12 -7.39 -18.07
CA LEU A 47 -18.97 -6.78 -18.75
C LEU A 47 -18.81 -7.32 -20.18
N ARG A 48 -18.98 -8.64 -20.37
CA ARG A 48 -18.96 -9.28 -21.70
C ARG A 48 -20.07 -8.74 -22.58
N ALA A 49 -21.28 -8.58 -22.06
CA ALA A 49 -22.41 -8.01 -22.79
C ALA A 49 -22.18 -6.54 -23.20
N LEU A 50 -21.39 -5.80 -22.40
CA LEU A 50 -20.93 -4.45 -22.71
C LEU A 50 -19.71 -4.42 -23.65
N GLY A 51 -19.32 -5.57 -24.21
CA GLY A 51 -18.26 -5.69 -25.18
C GLY A 51 -16.85 -5.71 -24.59
N VAL A 52 -16.70 -5.89 -23.26
CA VAL A 52 -15.38 -6.08 -22.62
C VAL A 52 -14.91 -7.52 -22.85
N GLY A 53 -13.67 -7.67 -23.30
CA GLY A 53 -13.04 -8.96 -23.57
C GLY A 53 -11.59 -9.02 -23.11
N ARG A 54 -10.90 -10.08 -23.51
CA ARG A 54 -9.49 -10.31 -23.17
C ARG A 54 -8.61 -9.13 -23.57
N GLY A 55 -7.79 -8.68 -22.63
CA GLY A 55 -6.87 -7.56 -22.81
C GLY A 55 -7.50 -6.18 -22.77
N ASP A 56 -8.83 -6.04 -22.72
CA ASP A 56 -9.48 -4.75 -22.50
C ASP A 56 -9.21 -4.27 -21.06
N ARG A 57 -9.13 -2.95 -20.86
CA ARG A 57 -8.92 -2.34 -19.54
C ARG A 57 -10.24 -1.79 -19.03
N VAL A 58 -10.49 -2.07 -17.74
CA VAL A 58 -11.62 -1.53 -16.98
C VAL A 58 -11.08 -0.74 -15.81
N ALA A 59 -11.33 0.57 -15.79
CA ALA A 59 -10.94 1.43 -14.71
C ALA A 59 -11.95 1.39 -13.56
N THR A 60 -11.46 1.47 -12.31
CA THR A 60 -12.31 1.49 -11.12
C THR A 60 -11.92 2.63 -10.19
N ILE A 61 -12.91 3.41 -9.72
CA ILE A 61 -12.74 4.53 -8.80
C ILE A 61 -13.70 4.31 -7.64
N ALA A 62 -13.20 3.70 -6.56
CA ALA A 62 -14.02 3.38 -5.39
C ALA A 62 -13.19 3.24 -4.12
N GLN A 63 -13.84 3.44 -2.99
CA GLN A 63 -13.36 3.11 -1.66
C GLN A 63 -13.43 1.59 -1.44
N ASN A 64 -13.21 1.15 -0.18
CA ASN A 64 -13.28 -0.26 0.18
C ASN A 64 -14.74 -0.69 0.37
N ILE A 65 -15.43 -0.97 -0.72
CA ILE A 65 -16.80 -1.49 -0.79
C ILE A 65 -16.80 -2.87 -1.46
N HIS A 66 -17.84 -3.66 -1.23
CA HIS A 66 -17.94 -5.01 -1.81
C HIS A 66 -17.95 -5.00 -3.34
N GLN A 67 -18.61 -4.02 -3.98
CA GLN A 67 -18.60 -3.90 -5.43
C GLN A 67 -17.19 -3.68 -5.98
N HIS A 68 -16.33 -2.94 -5.25
CA HIS A 68 -14.92 -2.77 -5.64
C HIS A 68 -14.14 -4.08 -5.49
N LEU A 69 -14.37 -4.83 -4.41
CA LEU A 69 -13.77 -6.15 -4.22
C LEU A 69 -14.16 -7.12 -5.33
N GLU A 70 -15.41 -7.11 -5.76
CA GLU A 70 -15.92 -7.93 -6.87
C GLU A 70 -15.17 -7.64 -8.18
N GLN A 71 -14.75 -6.39 -8.43
CA GLN A 71 -14.00 -6.04 -9.65
C GLN A 71 -12.66 -6.80 -9.75
N PHE A 72 -11.97 -7.07 -8.63
CA PHE A 72 -10.68 -7.78 -8.63
C PHE A 72 -10.79 -9.26 -9.02
N TYR A 73 -12.00 -9.77 -9.14
CA TYR A 73 -12.29 -11.11 -9.63
C TYR A 73 -13.02 -11.07 -10.98
N ALA A 74 -14.07 -10.29 -11.08
CA ALA A 74 -14.95 -10.28 -12.25
C ALA A 74 -14.24 -9.78 -13.52
N ILE A 75 -13.41 -8.76 -13.44
CA ILE A 75 -12.67 -8.23 -14.59
C ILE A 75 -11.59 -9.23 -15.04
N PRO A 76 -10.69 -9.71 -14.15
CA PRO A 76 -9.63 -10.64 -14.55
C PRO A 76 -10.14 -11.99 -15.04
N GLN A 77 -11.29 -12.50 -14.55
CA GLN A 77 -11.80 -13.78 -15.03
C GLN A 77 -12.36 -13.73 -16.46
N LEU A 78 -12.53 -12.54 -17.05
CA LEU A 78 -12.75 -12.34 -18.50
C LEU A 78 -11.44 -12.34 -19.30
N GLY A 79 -10.27 -12.35 -18.64
CA GLY A 79 -8.99 -12.03 -19.25
C GLY A 79 -8.81 -10.53 -19.52
N ALA A 80 -9.69 -9.69 -18.98
CA ALA A 80 -9.57 -8.24 -19.00
C ALA A 80 -8.68 -7.75 -17.86
N VAL A 81 -8.21 -6.52 -17.95
CA VAL A 81 -7.24 -5.93 -17.03
C VAL A 81 -7.91 -4.87 -16.14
N ILE A 82 -7.88 -5.06 -14.84
CA ILE A 82 -8.37 -4.04 -13.91
C ILE A 82 -7.35 -2.89 -13.78
N VAL A 83 -7.86 -1.65 -13.79
CA VAL A 83 -7.08 -0.43 -13.56
C VAL A 83 -7.65 0.28 -12.33
N PRO A 84 -7.27 -0.15 -11.12
CA PRO A 84 -7.80 0.44 -9.89
C PRO A 84 -7.12 1.77 -9.62
N MET A 85 -7.94 2.82 -9.49
CA MET A 85 -7.46 4.19 -9.36
C MET A 85 -7.64 4.70 -7.93
N ASN A 86 -6.71 5.53 -7.51
CA ASN A 86 -6.83 6.24 -6.25
C ASN A 86 -7.98 7.25 -6.31
N TYR A 87 -9.04 7.01 -5.58
CA TYR A 87 -10.25 7.85 -5.55
C TYR A 87 -10.03 9.29 -5.01
N ARG A 88 -8.86 9.58 -4.44
CA ARG A 88 -8.50 10.91 -3.89
C ARG A 88 -7.80 11.81 -4.91
N LEU A 89 -7.63 11.35 -6.13
CA LEU A 89 -6.98 12.10 -7.20
C LEU A 89 -7.91 13.15 -7.77
N THR A 90 -7.33 14.07 -8.54
CA THR A 90 -8.08 15.12 -9.24
C THR A 90 -8.75 14.59 -10.50
N ALA A 91 -9.73 15.34 -11.03
CA ALA A 91 -10.39 15.01 -12.29
C ALA A 91 -9.40 14.88 -13.46
N ASP A 92 -8.38 15.74 -13.53
CA ASP A 92 -7.37 15.71 -14.60
C ASP A 92 -6.44 14.48 -14.48
N ASP A 93 -6.16 14.00 -13.25
CA ASP A 93 -5.43 12.75 -13.04
C ASP A 93 -6.23 11.55 -13.55
N PHE A 94 -7.55 11.52 -13.30
CA PHE A 94 -8.43 10.47 -13.85
C PHE A 94 -8.43 10.48 -15.37
N VAL A 95 -8.59 11.65 -15.99
CA VAL A 95 -8.53 11.80 -17.45
C VAL A 95 -7.22 11.25 -18.00
N TYR A 96 -6.09 11.61 -17.38
CA TYR A 96 -4.78 11.11 -17.80
C TYR A 96 -4.70 9.58 -17.72
N MET A 97 -5.04 9.00 -16.57
CA MET A 97 -4.85 7.55 -16.37
C MET A 97 -5.83 6.72 -17.20
N VAL A 98 -7.09 7.17 -17.37
CA VAL A 98 -8.09 6.51 -18.22
C VAL A 98 -7.62 6.50 -19.67
N ASN A 99 -7.16 7.64 -20.19
CA ASN A 99 -6.68 7.74 -21.57
C ASN A 99 -5.37 7.00 -21.77
N HIS A 100 -4.41 7.10 -20.83
CA HIS A 100 -3.13 6.40 -20.92
C HIS A 100 -3.29 4.88 -20.88
N SER A 101 -4.15 4.36 -20.00
CA SER A 101 -4.46 2.93 -19.95
C SER A 101 -5.30 2.46 -21.15
N GLY A 102 -5.98 3.39 -21.82
CA GLY A 102 -6.96 3.07 -22.86
C GLY A 102 -8.14 2.28 -22.30
N ALA A 103 -8.62 2.65 -21.11
CA ALA A 103 -9.74 1.99 -20.47
C ALA A 103 -11.01 2.14 -21.32
N LYS A 104 -11.68 1.02 -21.58
CA LYS A 104 -12.90 0.91 -22.39
C LYS A 104 -14.16 1.16 -21.56
N LEU A 105 -14.09 0.89 -20.27
CA LEU A 105 -15.17 1.04 -19.31
C LEU A 105 -14.64 1.61 -18.00
N VAL A 106 -15.43 2.48 -17.33
CA VAL A 106 -15.10 3.08 -16.04
C VAL A 106 -16.21 2.78 -15.03
N CYS A 107 -15.86 2.10 -13.94
CA CYS A 107 -16.73 1.82 -12.80
C CYS A 107 -16.45 2.83 -11.69
N VAL A 108 -17.48 3.51 -11.21
CA VAL A 108 -17.32 4.65 -10.29
C VAL A 108 -18.28 4.51 -9.11
N GLN A 109 -17.77 4.68 -7.91
CA GLN A 109 -18.60 4.79 -6.71
C GLN A 109 -19.40 6.09 -6.73
N SER A 110 -20.61 6.06 -6.18
CA SER A 110 -21.57 7.18 -6.23
C SER A 110 -20.99 8.53 -5.76
N GLU A 111 -20.12 8.53 -4.77
CA GLU A 111 -19.44 9.72 -4.23
C GLU A 111 -18.61 10.47 -5.29
N TYR A 112 -18.13 9.78 -6.35
CA TYR A 112 -17.23 10.35 -7.38
C TYR A 112 -17.91 10.56 -8.74
N LEU A 113 -19.21 10.30 -8.86
CA LEU A 113 -19.93 10.42 -10.14
C LEU A 113 -19.88 11.84 -10.72
N ASP A 114 -20.09 12.87 -9.91
CA ASP A 114 -20.05 14.26 -10.37
C ASP A 114 -18.67 14.68 -10.86
N THR A 115 -17.61 14.20 -10.19
CA THR A 115 -16.23 14.45 -10.61
C THR A 115 -15.95 13.87 -11.99
N ILE A 116 -16.44 12.65 -12.26
CA ILE A 116 -16.23 11.99 -13.55
C ILE A 116 -17.14 12.55 -14.61
N ASP A 117 -18.41 12.87 -14.31
CA ASP A 117 -19.31 13.52 -15.25
C ASP A 117 -18.75 14.84 -15.79
N GLY A 118 -18.11 15.64 -14.92
CA GLY A 118 -17.50 16.91 -15.31
C GLY A 118 -16.35 16.79 -16.33
N VAL A 119 -15.78 15.61 -16.51
CA VAL A 119 -14.60 15.37 -17.38
C VAL A 119 -14.78 14.21 -18.37
N ARG A 120 -15.91 13.50 -18.37
CA ARG A 120 -16.12 12.29 -19.17
C ARG A 120 -15.90 12.51 -20.68
N GLU A 121 -16.23 13.68 -21.21
CA GLU A 121 -16.01 14.02 -22.61
C GLU A 121 -14.54 14.07 -23.01
N LYS A 122 -13.63 14.22 -22.01
CA LYS A 122 -12.18 14.16 -22.22
C LYS A 122 -11.64 12.71 -22.25
N MET A 123 -12.52 11.70 -22.17
CA MET A 123 -12.20 10.27 -22.17
C MET A 123 -12.82 9.56 -23.39
N PRO A 124 -12.41 9.89 -24.62
CA PRO A 124 -13.12 9.47 -25.84
C PRO A 124 -13.08 7.95 -26.11
N ALA A 125 -12.16 7.20 -25.51
CA ALA A 125 -12.08 5.74 -25.65
C ALA A 125 -13.07 4.99 -24.75
N VAL A 126 -13.65 5.65 -23.75
CA VAL A 126 -14.58 5.03 -22.80
C VAL A 126 -15.96 4.87 -23.46
N GLN A 127 -16.41 3.64 -23.54
CA GLN A 127 -17.71 3.29 -24.14
C GLN A 127 -18.83 3.30 -23.10
N HIS A 128 -18.52 2.93 -21.85
CA HIS A 128 -19.53 2.79 -20.79
C HIS A 128 -19.01 3.33 -19.46
N PHE A 129 -19.91 3.97 -18.72
CA PHE A 129 -19.72 4.40 -17.34
C PHE A 129 -20.73 3.66 -16.46
N VAL A 130 -20.26 3.07 -15.35
CA VAL A 130 -21.06 2.24 -14.44
C VAL A 130 -21.00 2.82 -13.03
N ALA A 131 -22.15 3.09 -12.43
CA ALA A 131 -22.27 3.45 -11.02
C ALA A 131 -22.27 2.18 -10.17
N LEU A 132 -21.33 2.05 -9.23
CA LEU A 132 -21.10 0.83 -8.45
C LEU A 132 -22.08 0.68 -7.28
N ASP A 133 -22.33 1.75 -6.55
CA ASP A 133 -23.22 1.77 -5.40
C ASP A 133 -24.27 2.89 -5.54
N GLY A 134 -25.53 2.54 -5.43
CA GLY A 134 -26.64 3.46 -5.65
C GLY A 134 -26.94 3.75 -7.12
N ALA A 135 -28.20 4.05 -7.40
CA ALA A 135 -28.66 4.36 -8.74
C ALA A 135 -27.99 5.64 -9.28
N PRO A 136 -27.64 5.69 -10.56
CA PRO A 136 -27.02 6.86 -11.18
C PRO A 136 -27.96 8.08 -11.23
N GLY A 137 -29.18 7.96 -10.77
CA GLY A 137 -30.20 9.01 -10.75
C GLY A 137 -30.61 9.43 -12.18
N THR A 138 -30.71 10.74 -12.40
CA THR A 138 -31.06 11.32 -13.72
C THR A 138 -29.86 11.48 -14.66
N ARG A 139 -28.67 11.01 -14.28
CA ARG A 139 -27.45 11.13 -15.09
C ARG A 139 -27.58 10.31 -16.37
N ARG A 140 -27.45 10.97 -17.51
CA ARG A 140 -27.55 10.31 -18.81
C ARG A 140 -26.34 9.43 -19.07
N ASN A 141 -26.59 8.26 -19.69
CA ASN A 141 -25.57 7.31 -20.16
C ASN A 141 -24.70 6.70 -19.02
N TRP A 142 -25.21 6.63 -17.81
CA TRP A 142 -24.69 5.81 -16.75
C TRP A 142 -25.48 4.50 -16.65
N LEU A 143 -24.76 3.40 -16.44
CA LEU A 143 -25.35 2.10 -16.14
C LEU A 143 -25.35 1.90 -14.62
N ASP A 144 -26.36 1.21 -14.12
CA ASP A 144 -26.42 0.77 -12.74
C ASP A 144 -25.77 -0.62 -12.61
N TYR A 145 -24.88 -0.78 -11.62
CA TYR A 145 -24.16 -2.02 -11.38
C TYR A 145 -25.10 -3.16 -10.99
N GLU A 146 -25.97 -2.93 -10.01
CA GLU A 146 -26.88 -3.97 -9.48
C GLU A 146 -27.92 -4.38 -10.53
N GLU A 147 -28.45 -3.45 -11.32
CA GLU A 147 -29.31 -3.78 -12.47
C GLU A 147 -28.58 -4.61 -13.52
N SER A 148 -27.31 -4.29 -13.76
CA SER A 148 -26.48 -5.03 -14.72
C SER A 148 -26.25 -6.47 -14.28
N LEU A 149 -26.07 -6.71 -12.96
CA LEU A 149 -25.98 -8.05 -12.39
C LEU A 149 -27.27 -8.86 -12.59
N GLN A 150 -28.44 -8.24 -12.37
CA GLN A 150 -29.73 -8.91 -12.50
C GLN A 150 -30.04 -9.33 -13.94
N LYS A 151 -29.57 -8.55 -14.91
CA LYS A 151 -29.79 -8.79 -16.35
C LYS A 151 -28.79 -9.77 -16.98
N SER A 152 -27.77 -10.19 -16.23
CA SER A 152 -26.65 -10.96 -16.76
C SER A 152 -26.98 -12.44 -16.89
N ALA A 153 -26.53 -13.04 -18.01
CA ALA A 153 -26.63 -14.46 -18.30
C ALA A 153 -25.55 -15.29 -17.57
N ASP A 154 -25.60 -16.61 -17.75
CA ASP A 154 -24.55 -17.52 -17.26
C ASP A 154 -23.18 -17.16 -17.82
N PHE A 155 -22.18 -17.21 -16.97
CA PHE A 155 -20.80 -16.90 -17.29
C PHE A 155 -19.97 -18.17 -17.45
N GLN A 156 -19.29 -18.28 -18.60
CA GLN A 156 -18.26 -19.29 -18.82
C GLN A 156 -16.91 -18.56 -18.97
N PRO A 157 -15.95 -18.79 -18.06
CA PRO A 157 -14.66 -18.11 -18.11
C PRO A 157 -13.86 -18.58 -19.34
N PRO A 158 -13.14 -17.66 -20.02
CA PRO A 158 -12.16 -18.05 -21.03
C PRO A 158 -10.92 -18.69 -20.34
N GLU A 159 -10.10 -19.35 -21.15
CA GLU A 159 -8.78 -19.79 -20.67
C GLU A 159 -7.92 -18.59 -20.27
N ILE A 160 -7.39 -18.59 -19.05
CA ILE A 160 -6.50 -17.57 -18.52
C ILE A 160 -5.09 -18.14 -18.49
N ARG A 161 -4.10 -17.36 -18.93
CA ARG A 161 -2.68 -17.71 -18.83
C ARG A 161 -2.07 -16.96 -17.65
N GLU A 162 -1.17 -17.56 -16.94
CA GLU A 162 -0.54 -16.93 -15.76
C GLU A 162 0.33 -15.70 -16.10
N GLY A 163 0.79 -15.59 -17.35
CA GLY A 163 1.50 -14.42 -17.88
C GLY A 163 0.59 -13.30 -18.41
N ASP A 164 -0.73 -13.50 -18.46
CA ASP A 164 -1.66 -12.45 -18.86
C ASP A 164 -1.65 -11.33 -17.82
N LEU A 165 -1.87 -10.09 -18.26
CA LEU A 165 -2.02 -8.95 -17.34
C LEU A 165 -3.28 -9.13 -16.51
N LEU A 166 -3.13 -8.98 -15.20
CA LEU A 166 -4.24 -8.94 -14.26
C LEU A 166 -4.62 -7.51 -13.94
N SER A 167 -3.63 -6.64 -13.68
CA SER A 167 -3.87 -5.24 -13.34
C SER A 167 -2.80 -4.29 -13.86
N ILE A 168 -3.18 -3.01 -14.01
CA ILE A 168 -2.26 -1.89 -14.20
C ILE A 168 -2.43 -0.94 -13.02
N ASN A 169 -1.43 -0.85 -12.15
CA ASN A 169 -1.46 -0.02 -10.95
C ASN A 169 -0.63 1.24 -11.16
N TYR A 170 -1.26 2.41 -11.07
CA TYR A 170 -0.55 3.68 -11.23
C TYR A 170 0.17 4.09 -9.96
N THR A 171 1.47 4.40 -10.08
CA THR A 171 2.29 4.96 -9.00
C THR A 171 2.39 6.46 -9.16
N SER A 172 2.33 7.18 -8.05
CA SER A 172 2.66 8.62 -8.03
C SER A 172 4.17 8.77 -8.26
N GLY A 173 4.57 8.90 -9.51
CA GLY A 173 5.95 9.21 -9.87
C GLY A 173 6.39 10.52 -9.21
N THR A 174 7.64 10.57 -8.75
CA THR A 174 8.19 11.73 -8.04
C THR A 174 8.64 12.87 -8.96
N THR A 175 8.57 12.68 -10.28
CA THR A 175 9.19 13.58 -11.26
C THR A 175 8.28 14.05 -12.38
N SER A 176 7.08 13.46 -12.61
CA SER A 176 6.16 13.90 -13.65
C SER A 176 4.78 13.22 -13.55
N ARG A 177 4.37 12.50 -14.57
CA ARG A 177 3.08 11.79 -14.61
C ARG A 177 3.16 10.40 -13.98
N PRO A 178 2.08 9.88 -13.38
CA PRO A 178 2.04 8.52 -12.83
C PRO A 178 2.37 7.47 -13.90
N LYS A 179 3.15 6.45 -13.52
CA LYS A 179 3.47 5.30 -14.38
C LYS A 179 2.55 4.13 -14.08
N GLY A 180 2.09 3.43 -15.11
CA GLY A 180 1.27 2.24 -14.98
C GLY A 180 2.14 0.98 -14.82
N VAL A 181 2.14 0.39 -13.64
CA VAL A 181 2.86 -0.86 -13.34
C VAL A 181 2.03 -2.05 -13.78
N MET A 182 2.60 -2.91 -14.62
CA MET A 182 1.94 -4.10 -15.17
C MET A 182 2.13 -5.31 -14.27
N ILE A 183 1.05 -5.79 -13.66
CA ILE A 183 1.02 -6.96 -12.78
C ILE A 183 0.31 -8.12 -13.49
N THR A 184 0.94 -9.28 -13.53
CA THR A 184 0.39 -10.51 -14.13
C THR A 184 -0.37 -11.34 -13.09
N HIS A 185 -1.14 -12.33 -13.58
CA HIS A 185 -1.79 -13.32 -12.70
C HIS A 185 -0.77 -14.07 -11.84
N ARG A 186 0.39 -14.45 -12.42
CA ARG A 186 1.49 -15.12 -11.70
C ARG A 186 2.01 -14.24 -10.56
N ASN A 187 2.28 -12.96 -10.82
CA ASN A 187 2.78 -12.06 -9.78
C ASN A 187 1.83 -12.01 -8.58
N ALA A 188 0.55 -11.81 -8.82
CA ALA A 188 -0.48 -11.70 -7.78
C ALA A 188 -0.65 -13.03 -7.01
N TRP A 189 -0.66 -14.16 -7.70
CA TRP A 189 -0.79 -15.48 -7.07
C TRP A 189 0.40 -15.79 -6.17
N VAL A 190 1.62 -15.63 -6.69
CA VAL A 190 2.87 -15.93 -5.98
C VAL A 190 3.01 -15.05 -4.73
N ASN A 191 2.71 -13.75 -4.86
CA ASN A 191 2.77 -12.83 -3.72
C ASN A 191 1.71 -13.16 -2.65
N SER A 192 0.48 -13.46 -3.06
CA SER A 192 -0.61 -13.84 -2.14
C SER A 192 -0.27 -15.09 -1.32
N VAL A 193 0.32 -16.11 -1.95
CA VAL A 193 0.72 -17.35 -1.27
C VAL A 193 1.88 -17.08 -0.32
N GLY A 194 2.89 -16.30 -0.76
CA GLY A 194 4.02 -15.93 0.10
C GLY A 194 3.57 -15.20 1.36
N VAL A 195 2.70 -14.21 1.21
CA VAL A 195 2.14 -13.48 2.36
C VAL A 195 1.35 -14.42 3.27
N LEU A 196 0.55 -15.33 2.73
CA LEU A 196 -0.25 -16.26 3.53
C LEU A 196 0.62 -17.23 4.33
N VAL A 197 1.79 -17.63 3.83
CA VAL A 197 2.74 -18.49 4.54
C VAL A 197 3.35 -17.75 5.73
N HIS A 198 3.84 -16.53 5.53
CA HIS A 198 4.54 -15.77 6.56
C HIS A 198 3.61 -15.08 7.56
N TRP A 199 2.41 -14.71 7.12
CA TRP A 199 1.40 -14.02 7.93
C TRP A 199 0.11 -14.82 7.90
N SER A 200 0.09 -15.89 8.67
CA SER A 200 -0.93 -16.94 8.65
C SER A 200 -2.34 -16.39 8.86
N MET A 201 -3.22 -16.68 7.91
CA MET A 201 -4.66 -16.45 8.01
C MET A 201 -5.40 -17.76 7.74
N ARG A 202 -6.54 -17.98 8.42
CA ARG A 202 -7.28 -19.24 8.41
C ARG A 202 -8.77 -19.02 8.19
N PRO A 203 -9.53 -20.06 7.80
CA PRO A 203 -10.98 -19.99 7.78
C PRO A 203 -11.53 -19.61 9.16
N GLY A 204 -12.31 -18.53 9.22
CA GLY A 204 -12.83 -17.96 10.47
C GLY A 204 -12.15 -16.67 10.90
N ASP A 205 -10.96 -16.36 10.35
CA ASP A 205 -10.37 -15.04 10.52
C ASP A 205 -11.16 -13.97 9.77
N ARG A 206 -11.03 -12.74 10.25
CA ARG A 206 -11.76 -11.58 9.73
C ARG A 206 -10.78 -10.44 9.47
N TYR A 207 -10.68 -10.06 8.20
CA TYR A 207 -9.75 -9.03 7.74
C TYR A 207 -10.47 -7.70 7.54
N LEU A 208 -10.08 -6.67 8.32
CA LEU A 208 -10.61 -5.32 8.19
C LEU A 208 -9.85 -4.53 7.13
N TRP A 209 -10.57 -4.01 6.15
CA TRP A 209 -10.06 -3.20 5.06
C TRP A 209 -9.73 -1.76 5.49
N THR A 210 -8.67 -1.57 6.23
CA THR A 210 -8.08 -0.26 6.58
C THR A 210 -7.15 0.25 5.49
N LEU A 211 -6.61 -0.66 4.67
CA LEU A 211 -5.78 -0.35 3.51
C LEU A 211 -6.66 -0.18 2.26
N PRO A 212 -6.42 0.85 1.40
CA PRO A 212 -7.18 0.99 0.15
C PRO A 212 -6.97 -0.20 -0.80
N MET A 213 -8.06 -0.80 -1.30
CA MET A 213 -8.02 -1.94 -2.23
C MET A 213 -7.30 -1.62 -3.54
N PHE A 214 -7.35 -0.36 -4.00
CA PHE A 214 -6.70 0.05 -5.24
C PHE A 214 -5.16 0.04 -5.14
N HIS A 215 -4.60 0.19 -3.93
CA HIS A 215 -3.16 0.37 -3.75
C HIS A 215 -2.44 -0.97 -3.82
N ALA A 216 -1.69 -1.16 -4.91
CA ALA A 216 -1.05 -2.42 -5.28
C ALA A 216 -1.95 -3.63 -4.94
N ASN A 217 -3.20 -3.53 -5.44
CA ASN A 217 -4.29 -4.48 -5.24
C ASN A 217 -4.51 -4.86 -3.78
N GLY A 218 -4.53 -3.82 -2.92
CA GLY A 218 -4.73 -3.96 -1.48
C GLY A 218 -3.68 -4.84 -0.82
N TRP A 219 -2.39 -4.68 -1.23
CA TRP A 219 -1.24 -5.51 -0.80
C TRP A 219 -1.50 -7.02 -0.97
N THR A 220 -2.17 -7.40 -2.06
CA THR A 220 -2.64 -8.76 -2.40
C THR A 220 -3.78 -9.31 -1.53
N PHE A 221 -4.21 -8.59 -0.48
CA PHE A 221 -5.27 -9.10 0.41
C PHE A 221 -6.64 -9.19 -0.25
N THR A 222 -6.86 -8.53 -1.40
CA THR A 222 -8.02 -8.80 -2.27
C THR A 222 -8.15 -10.28 -2.61
N TRP A 223 -7.04 -11.02 -2.68
CA TRP A 223 -6.99 -12.45 -3.01
C TRP A 223 -6.56 -13.32 -1.84
N THR A 224 -5.60 -12.85 -1.00
CA THR A 224 -5.06 -13.61 0.14
C THR A 224 -6.16 -13.99 1.14
N VAL A 225 -7.09 -13.08 1.42
CA VAL A 225 -8.22 -13.34 2.35
C VAL A 225 -9.11 -14.48 1.80
N SER A 226 -9.42 -14.45 0.50
CA SER A 226 -10.19 -15.52 -0.15
C SER A 226 -9.40 -16.83 -0.24
N ALA A 227 -8.07 -16.79 -0.45
CA ALA A 227 -7.20 -17.98 -0.42
C ALA A 227 -7.27 -18.69 0.93
N ALA A 228 -7.31 -17.92 2.02
CA ALA A 228 -7.47 -18.41 3.39
C ALA A 228 -8.89 -18.93 3.69
N GLY A 229 -9.93 -18.54 2.93
CA GLY A 229 -11.34 -18.75 3.27
C GLY A 229 -11.78 -17.90 4.48
N ALA A 230 -11.15 -16.75 4.68
CA ALA A 230 -11.42 -15.76 5.71
C ALA A 230 -12.48 -14.75 5.26
N THR A 231 -12.92 -13.85 6.14
CA THR A 231 -13.97 -12.86 5.83
C THR A 231 -13.36 -11.50 5.54
N HIS A 232 -13.72 -10.88 4.43
CA HIS A 232 -13.45 -9.47 4.12
C HIS A 232 -14.45 -8.58 4.87
N VAL A 233 -13.96 -7.69 5.72
CA VAL A 233 -14.77 -6.66 6.39
C VAL A 233 -14.44 -5.31 5.76
N CYS A 234 -15.36 -4.78 4.97
CA CYS A 234 -15.19 -3.51 4.26
C CYS A 234 -15.24 -2.32 5.21
N LEU A 235 -14.36 -1.34 4.99
CA LEU A 235 -14.34 -0.08 5.73
C LEU A 235 -13.99 1.07 4.78
N ARG A 236 -14.93 1.99 4.56
CA ARG A 236 -14.75 3.10 3.60
C ARG A 236 -13.67 4.08 4.02
N LYS A 237 -13.59 4.42 5.33
CA LYS A 237 -12.62 5.38 5.88
C LYS A 237 -11.92 4.78 7.09
N ALA A 238 -10.59 4.71 7.05
CA ALA A 238 -9.75 4.14 8.10
C ALA A 238 -9.46 5.17 9.22
N GLU A 239 -10.51 5.68 9.86
CA GLU A 239 -10.43 6.55 11.03
C GLU A 239 -10.40 5.71 12.31
N ALA A 240 -9.64 6.15 13.34
CA ALA A 240 -9.44 5.37 14.57
C ALA A 240 -10.76 4.92 15.23
N ALA A 241 -11.75 5.80 15.33
CA ALA A 241 -13.04 5.46 15.93
C ALA A 241 -13.79 4.37 15.15
N ALA A 242 -13.81 4.49 13.81
CA ALA A 242 -14.43 3.50 12.94
C ALA A 242 -13.70 2.15 12.97
N ILE A 243 -12.35 2.17 13.04
CA ILE A 243 -11.54 0.96 13.20
C ILE A 243 -11.89 0.28 14.52
N TYR A 244 -11.97 1.02 15.62
CA TYR A 244 -12.28 0.48 16.95
C TYR A 244 -13.66 -0.17 17.00
N GLU A 245 -14.67 0.50 16.44
CA GLU A 245 -16.02 -0.03 16.32
C GLU A 245 -16.02 -1.35 15.55
N GLN A 246 -15.39 -1.37 14.35
CA GLN A 246 -15.38 -2.56 13.51
C GLN A 246 -14.58 -3.71 14.13
N VAL A 247 -13.45 -3.42 14.78
CA VAL A 247 -12.64 -4.45 15.47
C VAL A 247 -13.46 -5.22 16.50
N ASN A 248 -14.27 -4.52 17.27
CA ASN A 248 -15.12 -5.14 18.29
C ASN A 248 -16.38 -5.77 17.69
N ARG A 249 -17.12 -5.03 16.85
CA ARG A 249 -18.39 -5.48 16.26
C ARG A 249 -18.22 -6.73 15.42
N GLU A 250 -17.21 -6.73 14.57
CA GLU A 250 -16.95 -7.81 13.63
C GLU A 250 -15.92 -8.83 14.14
N SER A 251 -15.45 -8.70 15.37
CA SER A 251 -14.42 -9.59 15.93
C SER A 251 -13.20 -9.72 15.02
N VAL A 252 -12.71 -8.61 14.49
CA VAL A 252 -11.58 -8.54 13.56
C VAL A 252 -10.33 -9.21 14.15
N THR A 253 -9.66 -10.03 13.35
CA THR A 253 -8.42 -10.74 13.72
C THR A 253 -7.20 -10.19 13.01
N HIS A 254 -7.38 -9.61 11.80
CA HIS A 254 -6.31 -9.16 10.93
C HIS A 254 -6.63 -7.82 10.29
N LEU A 255 -5.64 -6.97 10.14
CA LEU A 255 -5.71 -5.76 9.32
C LEU A 255 -4.33 -5.35 8.80
N CYS A 256 -4.30 -4.64 7.68
CA CYS A 256 -3.08 -3.96 7.21
C CYS A 256 -3.18 -2.47 7.45
N ALA A 257 -2.10 -1.83 7.86
CA ALA A 257 -2.13 -0.39 8.13
C ALA A 257 -0.81 0.28 7.77
N ALA A 258 -0.87 1.42 7.07
CA ALA A 258 0.28 2.29 6.93
C ALA A 258 0.69 2.86 8.30
N PRO A 259 1.97 3.25 8.52
CA PRO A 259 2.43 3.79 9.79
C PRO A 259 1.60 4.96 10.33
N THR A 260 1.05 5.82 9.46
CA THR A 260 0.16 6.92 9.85
C THR A 260 -1.16 6.44 10.44
N VAL A 261 -1.70 5.34 9.94
CA VAL A 261 -2.91 4.70 10.50
C VAL A 261 -2.59 4.06 11.85
N LEU A 262 -1.41 3.41 11.99
CA LEU A 262 -0.93 2.88 13.28
C LEU A 262 -0.80 3.99 14.33
N ILE A 263 -0.24 5.15 13.96
CA ILE A 263 -0.13 6.32 14.83
C ILE A 263 -1.54 6.77 15.26
N GLY A 264 -2.50 6.83 14.34
CA GLY A 264 -3.89 7.16 14.64
C GLY A 264 -4.53 6.19 15.63
N ILE A 265 -4.35 4.87 15.41
CA ILE A 265 -4.83 3.81 16.31
C ILE A 265 -4.15 3.94 17.69
N ALA A 266 -2.82 4.08 17.75
CA ALA A 266 -2.10 4.17 19.02
C ALA A 266 -2.45 5.43 19.84
N ASN A 267 -2.89 6.52 19.19
CA ASN A 267 -3.23 7.78 19.82
C ASN A 267 -4.74 8.09 19.90
N GLY A 268 -5.60 7.14 19.51
CA GLY A 268 -7.05 7.30 19.62
C GLY A 268 -7.54 7.39 21.08
N PRO A 269 -8.82 7.69 21.31
CA PRO A 269 -9.37 7.91 22.66
C PRO A 269 -9.09 6.75 23.61
N GLU A 270 -8.48 7.01 24.76
CA GLU A 270 -8.03 5.99 25.71
C GLU A 270 -9.16 5.10 26.21
N ALA A 271 -10.33 5.69 26.50
CA ALA A 271 -11.50 4.95 26.96
C ALA A 271 -11.94 3.86 25.95
N LEU A 272 -11.86 4.15 24.65
CA LEU A 272 -12.18 3.20 23.59
C LEU A 272 -11.06 2.18 23.39
N ARG A 273 -9.78 2.60 23.48
CA ARG A 273 -8.62 1.70 23.35
C ARG A 273 -8.62 0.60 24.40
N ARG A 274 -8.99 0.91 25.64
CA ARG A 274 -9.06 -0.07 26.75
C ARG A 274 -10.09 -1.17 26.53
N GLN A 275 -11.08 -0.94 25.66
CA GLN A 275 -12.15 -1.88 25.34
C GLN A 275 -11.89 -2.70 24.07
N LEU A 276 -10.77 -2.44 23.40
CA LEU A 276 -10.46 -3.12 22.15
C LEU A 276 -10.15 -4.60 22.34
N ARG A 277 -10.65 -5.40 21.40
CA ARG A 277 -10.25 -6.80 21.27
C ARG A 277 -8.72 -6.89 21.17
N ARG A 278 -8.12 -7.75 21.97
CA ARG A 278 -6.69 -8.08 21.94
C ARG A 278 -6.39 -9.16 20.89
N GLY A 279 -5.10 -9.35 20.57
CA GLY A 279 -4.65 -10.43 19.69
C GLY A 279 -4.87 -10.17 18.21
N VAL A 280 -5.15 -8.91 17.80
CA VAL A 280 -5.24 -8.55 16.37
C VAL A 280 -3.85 -8.58 15.74
N GLN A 281 -3.75 -9.21 14.58
CA GLN A 281 -2.53 -9.23 13.76
C GLN A 281 -2.54 -8.01 12.84
N VAL A 282 -1.45 -7.26 12.83
CA VAL A 282 -1.31 -6.04 12.03
C VAL A 282 -0.11 -6.16 11.12
N LEU A 283 -0.33 -6.10 9.81
CA LEU A 283 0.75 -5.96 8.83
C LEU A 283 0.92 -4.49 8.47
N THR A 284 2.12 -3.96 8.63
CA THR A 284 2.46 -2.58 8.25
C THR A 284 3.49 -2.55 7.13
N ALA A 285 3.35 -1.62 6.22
CA ALA A 285 4.27 -1.38 5.10
C ALA A 285 4.07 0.02 4.50
N GLY A 286 4.75 0.32 3.38
CA GLY A 286 4.61 1.57 2.63
C GLY A 286 5.53 2.70 3.12
N ALA A 287 5.91 2.68 4.39
CA ALA A 287 6.98 3.49 4.98
C ALA A 287 7.50 2.77 6.23
N PRO A 288 8.74 3.03 6.69
CA PRO A 288 9.24 2.45 7.94
C PRO A 288 8.40 2.90 9.14
N PRO A 289 7.88 1.96 9.95
CA PRO A 289 7.19 2.30 11.19
C PRO A 289 8.18 2.69 12.29
N ALA A 290 7.83 3.64 13.14
CA ALA A 290 8.64 3.93 14.32
C ALA A 290 8.56 2.78 15.33
N ALA A 291 9.71 2.34 15.86
CA ALA A 291 9.80 1.27 16.87
C ALA A 291 8.93 1.59 18.11
N ALA A 292 8.88 2.86 18.52
CA ALA A 292 8.03 3.31 19.62
C ALA A 292 6.53 3.07 19.35
N THR A 293 6.07 3.26 18.11
CA THR A 293 4.68 3.00 17.73
C THR A 293 4.39 1.49 17.79
N ILE A 294 5.29 0.66 17.28
CA ILE A 294 5.18 -0.80 17.37
C ILE A 294 5.08 -1.23 18.83
N GLY A 295 6.02 -0.78 19.67
CA GLY A 295 6.04 -1.12 21.10
C GLY A 295 4.75 -0.74 21.82
N ARG A 296 4.18 0.43 21.52
CA ARG A 296 2.88 0.85 22.08
C ARG A 296 1.72 -0.02 21.61
N MET A 297 1.64 -0.34 20.33
CA MET A 297 0.59 -1.22 19.80
C MET A 297 0.61 -2.58 20.50
N GLU A 298 1.78 -3.15 20.72
CA GLU A 298 1.93 -4.46 21.36
C GLU A 298 1.66 -4.39 22.87
N ALA A 299 2.22 -3.40 23.58
CA ALA A 299 2.08 -3.29 25.02
C ALA A 299 0.67 -2.84 25.45
N GLU A 300 0.14 -1.77 24.85
CA GLU A 300 -1.14 -1.18 25.26
C GLU A 300 -2.34 -1.94 24.69
N LEU A 301 -2.32 -2.31 23.41
CA LEU A 301 -3.46 -2.96 22.74
C LEU A 301 -3.35 -4.50 22.72
N GLY A 302 -2.16 -5.06 22.92
CA GLY A 302 -1.89 -6.48 22.76
C GLY A 302 -2.04 -6.95 21.32
N TRP A 303 -1.83 -6.05 20.35
CA TRP A 303 -1.85 -6.33 18.93
C TRP A 303 -0.45 -6.71 18.47
N GLN A 304 -0.33 -7.65 17.57
CA GLN A 304 0.96 -8.10 17.04
C GLN A 304 1.27 -7.36 15.75
N VAL A 305 2.39 -6.63 15.70
CA VAL A 305 2.80 -5.89 14.52
C VAL A 305 3.89 -6.64 13.77
N THR A 306 3.66 -6.84 12.47
CA THR A 306 4.63 -7.37 11.51
C THR A 306 4.90 -6.31 10.45
N HIS A 307 6.17 -6.03 10.18
CA HIS A 307 6.56 -5.10 9.13
C HIS A 307 6.90 -5.86 7.85
N ALA A 308 6.43 -5.37 6.71
CA ALA A 308 6.77 -5.86 5.39
C ALA A 308 7.21 -4.71 4.49
N TYR A 309 7.99 -5.02 3.46
CA TYR A 309 8.45 -4.05 2.48
C TYR A 309 8.22 -4.55 1.06
N GLY A 310 8.01 -3.60 0.19
CA GLY A 310 7.91 -3.77 -1.24
C GLY A 310 7.37 -2.51 -1.92
N LEU A 311 7.18 -2.63 -3.22
CA LEU A 311 6.76 -1.54 -4.10
C LEU A 311 5.61 -2.06 -4.99
N THR A 312 4.90 -1.15 -5.65
CA THR A 312 3.92 -1.56 -6.67
C THR A 312 4.56 -2.45 -7.71
N GLU A 313 5.81 -2.17 -8.06
CA GLU A 313 6.65 -2.89 -9.03
C GLU A 313 7.02 -4.32 -8.58
N THR A 314 6.75 -4.68 -7.33
CA THR A 314 7.02 -6.02 -6.78
C THR A 314 5.75 -6.77 -6.34
N ALA A 315 4.58 -6.33 -6.75
CA ALA A 315 3.24 -6.94 -6.69
C ALA A 315 2.67 -7.32 -5.30
N PRO A 316 2.80 -6.61 -4.19
CA PRO A 316 3.78 -5.57 -3.93
C PRO A 316 4.92 -6.00 -2.97
N LEU A 317 4.79 -7.08 -2.16
CA LEU A 317 5.70 -7.37 -1.04
C LEU A 317 6.87 -8.27 -1.47
N ILE A 318 8.09 -7.91 -1.04
CA ILE A 318 9.30 -8.72 -1.29
C ILE A 318 10.01 -9.15 -0.01
N THR A 319 9.90 -8.38 1.08
CA THR A 319 10.47 -8.77 2.37
C THR A 319 9.45 -8.65 3.49
N ILE A 320 9.69 -9.40 4.55
CA ILE A 320 8.91 -9.39 5.78
C ILE A 320 9.84 -9.53 6.98
N CYS A 321 9.53 -8.81 8.05
CA CYS A 321 10.28 -8.89 9.29
C CYS A 321 9.82 -10.11 10.10
N GLU A 322 10.31 -11.30 9.74
CA GLU A 322 10.04 -12.54 10.48
C GLU A 322 10.69 -12.50 11.87
N PRO A 323 9.99 -12.95 12.92
CA PRO A 323 10.64 -13.13 14.22
C PRO A 323 11.56 -14.34 14.20
N LEU A 324 12.83 -14.17 14.63
CA LEU A 324 13.73 -15.30 14.92
C LEU A 324 13.51 -15.80 16.36
N VAL A 325 13.86 -17.06 16.60
CA VAL A 325 13.71 -17.69 17.93
C VAL A 325 14.50 -16.92 18.99
N GLU A 326 15.67 -16.40 18.62
CA GLU A 326 16.56 -15.63 19.48
C GLU A 326 15.93 -14.29 19.92
N HIS A 327 15.06 -13.71 19.10
CA HIS A 327 14.40 -12.45 19.41
C HIS A 327 13.46 -12.54 20.63
N ALA A 328 12.96 -13.75 20.95
CA ALA A 328 12.11 -13.97 22.12
C ALA A 328 12.84 -13.68 23.45
N LYS A 329 14.18 -13.73 23.45
CA LYS A 329 15.02 -13.45 24.64
C LYS A 329 15.34 -11.97 24.84
N LEU A 330 15.02 -11.14 23.86
CA LEU A 330 15.30 -9.71 23.90
C LEU A 330 14.23 -8.94 24.69
N SER A 331 14.60 -7.75 25.17
CA SER A 331 13.63 -6.82 25.77
C SER A 331 12.59 -6.38 24.73
N ASP A 332 11.43 -5.93 25.19
CA ASP A 332 10.35 -5.42 24.32
C ASP A 332 10.84 -4.28 23.43
N GLN A 333 11.66 -3.39 23.96
CA GLN A 333 12.25 -2.27 23.21
C GLN A 333 13.18 -2.79 22.08
N ALA A 334 14.05 -3.76 22.38
CA ALA A 334 14.95 -4.33 21.37
C ALA A 334 14.16 -5.06 20.27
N ARG A 335 13.12 -5.81 20.65
CA ARG A 335 12.21 -6.47 19.68
C ARG A 335 11.50 -5.45 18.78
N ALA A 336 10.99 -4.36 19.36
CA ALA A 336 10.33 -3.30 18.58
C ALA A 336 11.30 -2.64 17.58
N THR A 337 12.56 -2.45 17.96
CA THR A 337 13.61 -1.93 17.06
C THR A 337 13.86 -2.87 15.89
N ILE A 338 13.97 -4.19 16.14
CA ILE A 338 14.12 -5.18 15.05
C ILE A 338 12.88 -5.21 14.15
N LYS A 339 11.69 -5.20 14.74
CA LYS A 339 10.42 -5.19 13.99
C LYS A 339 10.22 -3.95 13.10
N ALA A 340 10.93 -2.87 13.36
CA ALA A 340 10.94 -1.69 12.49
C ALA A 340 11.77 -1.88 11.21
N ARG A 341 12.65 -2.91 11.13
CA ARG A 341 13.40 -3.26 9.93
C ARG A 341 12.51 -3.90 8.87
N GLN A 342 12.96 -3.94 7.62
CA GLN A 342 12.23 -4.55 6.51
C GLN A 342 12.35 -6.08 6.49
N GLY A 343 13.28 -6.65 7.26
CA GLY A 343 13.41 -8.09 7.46
C GLY A 343 14.12 -8.81 6.32
N VAL A 344 13.60 -9.98 5.94
CA VAL A 344 14.18 -10.89 4.95
C VAL A 344 13.19 -11.15 3.81
N GLU A 345 13.64 -11.70 2.70
CA GLU A 345 12.79 -12.02 1.55
C GLU A 345 11.67 -13.00 1.89
N LEU A 346 10.49 -12.82 1.29
CA LEU A 346 9.42 -13.79 1.38
C LEU A 346 9.82 -15.08 0.63
N ILE A 347 9.37 -16.23 1.11
CA ILE A 347 9.67 -17.55 0.53
C ILE A 347 9.37 -17.64 -0.98
N THR A 348 8.49 -16.79 -1.49
CA THR A 348 8.06 -16.79 -2.90
C THR A 348 8.54 -15.57 -3.69
N SER A 349 9.20 -14.59 -3.07
CA SER A 349 9.57 -13.34 -3.74
C SER A 349 10.70 -13.51 -4.77
N GLY A 350 11.50 -14.56 -4.62
CA GLY A 350 12.73 -14.77 -5.38
C GLY A 350 13.92 -14.17 -4.62
N GLU A 351 14.85 -13.58 -5.32
CA GLU A 351 16.11 -13.08 -4.75
C GLU A 351 16.04 -11.55 -4.53
N THR A 352 16.35 -11.12 -3.31
CA THR A 352 16.46 -9.70 -2.92
C THR A 352 17.86 -9.46 -2.39
N ARG A 353 18.56 -8.48 -2.95
CA ARG A 353 19.95 -8.14 -2.60
C ARG A 353 20.06 -6.67 -2.26
N VAL A 354 21.07 -6.31 -1.47
CA VAL A 354 21.51 -4.92 -1.28
C VAL A 354 22.90 -4.80 -1.91
N VAL A 355 23.03 -3.99 -2.96
CA VAL A 355 24.22 -3.95 -3.80
C VAL A 355 24.82 -2.56 -3.90
N ASP A 356 26.17 -2.52 -4.10
CA ASP A 356 26.89 -1.29 -4.43
C ASP A 356 26.68 -0.89 -5.91
N GLN A 357 27.29 0.21 -6.32
CA GLN A 357 27.24 0.72 -7.71
C GLN A 357 27.80 -0.25 -8.77
N HIS A 358 28.50 -1.31 -8.35
CA HIS A 358 29.07 -2.36 -9.19
C HIS A 358 28.29 -3.67 -9.11
N MET A 359 27.07 -3.65 -8.57
CA MET A 359 26.21 -4.82 -8.35
C MET A 359 26.84 -5.90 -7.45
N ARG A 360 27.75 -5.54 -6.54
CA ARG A 360 28.33 -6.42 -5.52
C ARG A 360 27.55 -6.27 -4.24
N ASP A 361 27.31 -7.37 -3.54
CA ASP A 361 26.63 -7.33 -2.24
C ASP A 361 27.41 -6.48 -1.23
N VAL A 362 26.72 -5.66 -0.47
CA VAL A 362 27.30 -4.89 0.62
C VAL A 362 27.65 -5.79 1.80
N ALA A 363 28.56 -5.35 2.66
CA ALA A 363 28.88 -6.07 3.89
C ALA A 363 27.65 -6.15 4.83
N ARG A 364 27.52 -7.28 5.54
CA ARG A 364 26.47 -7.48 6.56
C ARG A 364 26.89 -6.91 7.90
N ASP A 365 27.14 -5.60 7.94
CA ASP A 365 27.66 -4.88 9.11
C ASP A 365 26.64 -3.87 9.70
N GLY A 366 25.47 -3.73 9.06
CA GLY A 366 24.45 -2.75 9.43
C GLY A 366 24.83 -1.29 9.13
N ALA A 367 25.91 -1.07 8.39
CA ALA A 367 26.48 0.26 8.11
C ALA A 367 26.73 0.50 6.62
N SER A 368 27.22 -0.50 5.87
CA SER A 368 27.54 -0.40 4.45
C SER A 368 26.27 -0.22 3.63
N LEU A 369 26.16 0.94 2.96
CA LEU A 369 24.99 1.32 2.16
C LEU A 369 25.03 0.70 0.77
N GLY A 370 23.87 0.28 0.28
CA GLY A 370 23.65 -0.14 -1.10
C GLY A 370 22.21 0.07 -1.53
N GLU A 371 21.91 -0.25 -2.79
CA GLU A 371 20.55 -0.24 -3.34
C GLU A 371 19.89 -1.62 -3.17
N ILE A 372 18.61 -1.64 -2.79
CA ILE A 372 17.82 -2.86 -2.85
C ILE A 372 17.50 -3.18 -4.31
N VAL A 373 17.91 -4.37 -4.75
CA VAL A 373 17.53 -4.92 -6.06
C VAL A 373 16.82 -6.24 -5.89
N ALA A 374 15.89 -6.55 -6.80
CA ALA A 374 15.07 -7.77 -6.71
C ALA A 374 14.96 -8.49 -8.06
N ARG A 375 14.84 -9.82 -8.00
CA ARG A 375 14.57 -10.67 -9.16
C ARG A 375 13.72 -11.86 -8.74
N GLY A 376 12.55 -12.00 -9.34
CA GLY A 376 11.64 -13.10 -8.99
C GLY A 376 10.26 -12.97 -9.62
N ASN A 377 9.41 -13.94 -9.31
CA ASN A 377 8.05 -14.04 -9.87
C ASN A 377 7.08 -12.96 -9.34
N VAL A 378 7.47 -12.19 -8.34
CA VAL A 378 6.68 -11.06 -7.82
C VAL A 378 7.00 -9.75 -8.55
N VAL A 379 8.11 -9.68 -9.29
CA VAL A 379 8.52 -8.48 -10.00
C VAL A 379 7.61 -8.23 -11.21
N MET A 380 7.18 -7.00 -11.39
CA MET A 380 6.28 -6.55 -12.46
C MET A 380 6.75 -6.98 -13.85
N GLN A 381 5.86 -7.00 -14.82
CA GLN A 381 6.23 -7.21 -16.22
C GLN A 381 6.94 -5.99 -16.83
N GLY A 382 6.72 -4.79 -16.30
CA GLY A 382 7.28 -3.53 -16.75
C GLY A 382 6.30 -2.37 -16.56
N TYR A 383 6.65 -1.19 -17.07
CA TYR A 383 5.76 -0.04 -17.12
C TYR A 383 4.95 -0.02 -18.41
N TYR A 384 3.64 0.15 -18.30
CA TYR A 384 2.72 0.18 -19.42
C TYR A 384 3.02 1.36 -20.35
N ASN A 385 3.21 1.09 -21.64
CA ASN A 385 3.58 2.07 -22.67
C ASN A 385 4.83 2.90 -22.36
N ASP A 386 5.76 2.40 -21.53
CA ASP A 386 7.01 3.09 -21.20
C ASP A 386 8.20 2.10 -21.20
N ALA A 387 8.63 1.73 -22.40
CA ALA A 387 9.75 0.79 -22.59
C ALA A 387 11.08 1.33 -22.02
N LYS A 388 11.31 2.66 -22.14
CA LYS A 388 12.54 3.28 -21.64
C LYS A 388 12.63 3.24 -20.11
N ALA A 389 11.53 3.55 -19.41
CA ALA A 389 11.50 3.43 -17.96
C ALA A 389 11.62 1.97 -17.51
N THR A 390 11.05 1.03 -18.28
CA THR A 390 11.18 -0.40 -18.03
C THR A 390 12.62 -0.86 -18.14
N GLU A 391 13.31 -0.52 -19.23
CA GLU A 391 14.74 -0.84 -19.43
C GLU A 391 15.62 -0.29 -18.30
N THR A 392 15.38 0.97 -17.90
CA THR A 392 16.11 1.58 -16.79
C THR A 392 15.86 0.85 -15.47
N ALA A 393 14.59 0.48 -15.19
CA ALA A 393 14.23 -0.21 -13.96
C ALA A 393 14.79 -1.64 -13.88
N PHE A 394 15.09 -2.27 -15.02
CA PHE A 394 15.63 -3.64 -15.12
C PHE A 394 17.11 -3.69 -15.54
N ALA A 395 17.86 -2.63 -15.29
CA ALA A 395 19.29 -2.60 -15.61
C ALA A 395 20.03 -3.80 -15.03
N GLY A 396 20.94 -4.41 -15.81
CA GLY A 396 21.70 -5.58 -15.37
C GLY A 396 20.88 -6.84 -15.07
N GLY A 397 19.58 -6.90 -15.48
CA GLY A 397 18.70 -8.04 -15.26
C GLY A 397 18.10 -8.11 -13.85
N TRP A 398 18.15 -7.02 -13.11
CA TRP A 398 17.56 -6.84 -11.78
C TRP A 398 16.60 -5.66 -11.77
N PHE A 399 15.53 -5.77 -11.01
CA PHE A 399 14.69 -4.62 -10.70
C PHE A 399 15.38 -3.74 -9.66
N HIS A 400 15.58 -2.47 -9.99
CA HIS A 400 16.17 -1.44 -9.14
C HIS A 400 15.08 -0.69 -8.37
N SER A 401 15.09 -0.78 -7.04
CA SER A 401 14.05 -0.18 -6.21
C SER A 401 14.19 1.33 -6.03
N GLY A 402 15.41 1.85 -6.14
CA GLY A 402 15.76 3.22 -5.76
C GLY A 402 15.75 3.45 -4.24
N ASP A 403 15.70 2.39 -3.43
CA ASP A 403 15.76 2.46 -1.98
C ASP A 403 17.16 2.10 -1.48
N SER A 404 17.78 3.01 -0.69
CA SER A 404 19.07 2.80 -0.04
C SER A 404 18.88 2.04 1.27
N ALA A 405 19.67 0.99 1.47
CA ALA A 405 19.55 0.10 2.60
C ALA A 405 20.91 -0.41 3.10
N VAL A 406 20.88 -1.00 4.29
CA VAL A 406 21.99 -1.79 4.86
C VAL A 406 21.52 -3.21 5.14
N VAL A 407 22.46 -4.15 5.28
CA VAL A 407 22.19 -5.51 5.72
C VAL A 407 22.83 -5.72 7.08
N HIS A 408 22.04 -6.14 8.06
CA HIS A 408 22.53 -6.45 9.40
C HIS A 408 23.23 -7.82 9.46
N PRO A 409 24.06 -8.09 10.49
CA PRO A 409 24.72 -9.39 10.66
C PRO A 409 23.76 -10.60 10.69
N ASP A 410 22.52 -10.40 11.15
CA ASP A 410 21.43 -11.38 11.15
C ASP A 410 20.75 -11.57 9.79
N GLY A 411 21.19 -10.85 8.77
CA GLY A 411 20.66 -10.90 7.40
C GLY A 411 19.46 -9.97 7.15
N TYR A 412 18.97 -9.26 8.17
CA TYR A 412 17.84 -8.35 8.00
C TYR A 412 18.22 -7.10 7.23
N VAL A 413 17.41 -6.76 6.26
CA VAL A 413 17.53 -5.50 5.51
C VAL A 413 16.90 -4.37 6.33
N GLU A 414 17.56 -3.22 6.34
CA GLU A 414 17.00 -1.98 6.90
C GLU A 414 17.16 -0.84 5.90
N ILE A 415 16.04 -0.25 5.46
CA ILE A 415 16.03 0.91 4.58
C ILE A 415 16.50 2.13 5.36
N ARG A 416 17.47 2.82 4.79
CA ARG A 416 17.98 4.08 5.32
C ARG A 416 17.30 5.29 4.71
N ASP A 417 17.05 5.27 3.41
CA ASP A 417 16.30 6.32 2.69
C ASP A 417 15.97 5.93 1.26
N ARG A 418 15.25 6.78 0.54
CA ARG A 418 15.29 6.80 -0.93
C ARG A 418 16.63 7.35 -1.39
N ILE A 419 17.26 6.75 -2.41
CA ILE A 419 18.55 7.23 -2.94
C ILE A 419 18.50 8.73 -3.25
N LYS A 420 17.38 9.22 -3.81
CA LYS A 420 17.15 10.64 -4.12
C LYS A 420 16.81 11.54 -2.93
N ASP A 421 16.49 10.96 -1.77
CA ASP A 421 16.08 11.68 -0.56
C ASP A 421 17.19 11.67 0.51
N VAL A 422 18.27 10.88 0.30
CA VAL A 422 19.50 10.94 1.12
C VAL A 422 20.03 12.36 1.08
N ILE A 423 20.27 12.94 2.25
CA ILE A 423 20.77 14.30 2.40
C ILE A 423 22.30 14.26 2.41
N ILE A 424 22.94 14.98 1.50
CA ILE A 424 24.41 15.03 1.42
C ILE A 424 24.89 16.34 2.04
N SER A 425 25.35 16.27 3.28
CA SER A 425 25.79 17.43 4.04
C SER A 425 27.29 17.37 4.31
N GLY A 426 28.06 18.27 3.69
CA GLY A 426 29.52 18.31 3.88
C GLY A 426 30.25 17.04 3.45
N GLY A 427 29.68 16.27 2.53
CA GLY A 427 30.22 14.98 2.08
C GLY A 427 29.74 13.76 2.89
N GLU A 428 28.96 13.98 3.94
CA GLU A 428 28.36 12.93 4.77
C GLU A 428 26.93 12.62 4.32
N ASN A 429 26.57 11.34 4.27
CA ASN A 429 25.23 10.89 3.97
C ASN A 429 24.37 10.88 5.24
N ILE A 430 23.27 11.62 5.24
CA ILE A 430 22.31 11.67 6.33
C ILE A 430 21.02 11.00 5.87
N SER A 431 20.60 9.97 6.60
CA SER A 431 19.28 9.37 6.43
C SER A 431 18.22 10.28 7.02
N SER A 432 17.30 10.75 6.19
CA SER A 432 16.15 11.52 6.66
C SER A 432 15.25 10.69 7.60
N ILE A 433 15.14 9.38 7.35
CA ILE A 433 14.38 8.42 8.17
C ILE A 433 14.99 8.27 9.57
N GLU A 434 16.32 8.23 9.68
CA GLU A 434 17.02 8.16 10.97
C GLU A 434 16.71 9.39 11.83
N VAL A 435 16.76 10.57 11.22
CA VAL A 435 16.47 11.84 11.91
C VAL A 435 15.00 11.93 12.31
N GLU A 436 14.08 11.54 11.42
CA GLU A 436 12.65 11.45 11.71
C GLU A 436 12.38 10.49 12.87
N GLY A 437 12.97 9.30 12.83
CA GLY A 437 12.86 8.30 13.90
C GLY A 437 13.33 8.81 15.25
N ALA A 438 14.45 9.52 15.29
CA ALA A 438 14.97 10.15 16.52
C ALA A 438 13.99 11.21 17.05
N LEU A 439 13.49 12.10 16.20
CA LEU A 439 12.53 13.15 16.61
C LEU A 439 11.21 12.57 17.13
N LEU A 440 10.74 11.46 16.58
CA LEU A 440 9.52 10.77 17.02
C LEU A 440 9.63 10.15 18.42
N THR A 441 10.84 10.01 18.99
CA THR A 441 11.03 9.58 20.39
C THR A 441 10.79 10.72 21.39
N HIS A 442 10.76 11.97 20.94
CA HIS A 442 10.46 13.11 21.80
C HIS A 442 8.97 13.11 22.21
N PRO A 443 8.63 13.26 23.51
CA PRO A 443 7.24 13.13 23.99
C PRO A 443 6.26 14.14 23.39
N GLY A 444 6.73 15.33 23.01
CA GLY A 444 5.92 16.39 22.40
C GLY A 444 5.68 16.23 20.90
N VAL A 445 6.38 15.32 20.20
CA VAL A 445 6.28 15.14 18.75
C VAL A 445 5.24 14.08 18.41
N LEU A 446 4.31 14.41 17.51
CA LEU A 446 3.33 13.49 16.95
C LEU A 446 3.83 12.90 15.63
N GLU A 447 4.27 13.75 14.71
CA GLU A 447 4.83 13.37 13.42
C GLU A 447 6.02 14.26 13.06
N ALA A 448 6.96 13.71 12.29
CA ALA A 448 8.10 14.45 11.75
C ALA A 448 8.41 14.02 10.33
N ALA A 449 8.87 14.96 9.51
CA ALA A 449 9.42 14.72 8.19
C ALA A 449 10.69 15.55 8.02
N VAL A 450 11.74 14.96 7.45
CA VAL A 450 13.04 15.61 7.27
C VAL A 450 13.40 15.63 5.78
N VAL A 451 13.88 16.78 5.33
CA VAL A 451 14.30 16.99 3.93
C VAL A 451 15.66 17.68 3.87
N GLY A 452 16.43 17.38 2.83
CA GLY A 452 17.63 18.13 2.50
C GLY A 452 17.25 19.48 1.88
N MET A 453 17.82 20.55 2.41
CA MET A 453 17.69 21.90 1.88
C MET A 453 19.07 22.43 1.44
N PRO A 454 19.14 23.20 0.33
CA PRO A 454 20.39 23.76 -0.15
C PRO A 454 21.08 24.61 0.92
N HIS A 455 22.39 24.46 1.06
CA HIS A 455 23.20 25.21 2.01
C HIS A 455 24.56 25.60 1.37
N GLU A 456 24.93 26.88 1.43
CA GLU A 456 26.10 27.42 0.74
C GLU A 456 27.41 26.71 1.10
N LYS A 457 27.60 26.34 2.36
CA LYS A 457 28.83 25.71 2.86
C LYS A 457 28.82 24.20 2.76
N TRP A 458 27.65 23.54 2.96
CA TRP A 458 27.56 22.11 3.16
C TRP A 458 26.93 21.36 1.98
N GLY A 459 26.53 22.08 0.92
CA GLY A 459 25.75 21.53 -0.19
C GLY A 459 24.26 21.41 0.20
N GLU A 460 23.97 20.51 1.14
CA GLU A 460 22.66 20.39 1.76
C GLU A 460 22.77 20.39 3.29
N THR A 461 21.63 20.66 3.95
CA THR A 461 21.46 20.53 5.40
C THR A 461 20.09 19.94 5.71
N PRO A 462 19.95 19.09 6.76
CA PRO A 462 18.64 18.57 7.12
C PRO A 462 17.78 19.68 7.76
N GLU A 463 16.50 19.74 7.32
CA GLU A 463 15.47 20.54 7.96
C GLU A 463 14.27 19.69 8.32
N ALA A 464 13.69 19.90 9.50
CA ALA A 464 12.60 19.10 10.05
C ALA A 464 11.27 19.85 10.00
N PHE A 465 10.22 19.20 9.50
CA PHE A 465 8.83 19.61 9.59
C PHE A 465 8.15 18.77 10.67
N VAL A 466 7.58 19.39 11.68
CA VAL A 466 7.13 18.71 12.90
C VAL A 466 5.68 19.06 13.21
N ILE A 467 4.87 18.03 13.47
CA ILE A 467 3.53 18.16 14.06
C ILE A 467 3.67 17.82 15.54
N LEU A 468 3.26 18.74 16.40
CA LEU A 468 3.24 18.52 17.84
C LEU A 468 1.97 17.76 18.27
N ARG A 469 2.07 17.05 19.38
CA ARG A 469 0.90 16.48 20.06
C ARG A 469 -0.01 17.58 20.59
N ALA A 470 -1.29 17.29 20.69
CA ALA A 470 -2.24 18.22 21.28
C ALA A 470 -1.81 18.64 22.71
N GLY A 471 -1.74 19.95 22.93
CA GLY A 471 -1.30 20.52 24.22
C GLY A 471 0.21 20.59 24.44
N ALA A 472 1.03 20.08 23.52
CA ALA A 472 2.49 20.23 23.62
C ALA A 472 2.93 21.65 23.22
N THR A 473 3.90 22.19 23.97
CA THR A 473 4.46 23.55 23.78
C THR A 473 5.94 23.51 23.40
N THR A 474 6.41 22.40 22.84
CA THR A 474 7.80 22.17 22.48
C THR A 474 8.31 23.18 21.46
N THR A 475 9.45 23.78 21.74
CA THR A 475 10.10 24.79 20.89
C THR A 475 11.15 24.17 19.96
N ALA A 476 11.56 24.90 18.92
CA ALA A 476 12.65 24.49 18.03
C ALA A 476 14.00 24.33 18.76
N ALA A 477 14.24 25.16 19.81
CA ALA A 477 15.45 25.08 20.62
C ALA A 477 15.47 23.77 21.43
N GLU A 478 14.37 23.41 22.05
CA GLU A 478 14.22 22.15 22.80
C GLU A 478 14.38 20.92 21.91
N LEU A 479 13.75 20.92 20.73
CA LEU A 479 13.92 19.81 19.76
C LEU A 479 15.36 19.71 19.27
N ARG A 480 16.04 20.83 19.05
CA ARG A 480 17.46 20.83 18.64
C ARG A 480 18.36 20.25 19.74
N GLU A 481 18.13 20.64 20.97
CA GLU A 481 18.91 20.13 22.11
C GLU A 481 18.63 18.64 22.32
N PHE A 482 17.39 18.22 22.25
CA PHE A 482 17.01 16.80 22.27
C PHE A 482 17.69 16.01 21.16
N ALA A 483 17.63 16.52 19.91
CA ALA A 483 18.25 15.86 18.76
C ALA A 483 19.78 15.73 18.93
N ARG A 484 20.45 16.71 19.53
CA ARG A 484 21.88 16.63 19.85
C ARG A 484 22.23 15.54 20.86
N GLY A 485 21.30 15.20 21.73
CA GLY A 485 21.47 14.12 22.70
C GLY A 485 21.36 12.71 22.13
N VAL A 486 20.74 12.57 20.94
CA VAL A 486 20.40 11.26 20.34
C VAL A 486 20.96 11.05 18.93
N LEU A 487 21.45 12.10 18.27
CA LEU A 487 22.00 12.06 16.90
C LEU A 487 23.44 12.58 16.86
N ALA A 488 24.23 12.12 15.90
CA ALA A 488 25.50 12.74 15.57
C ALA A 488 25.29 14.22 15.18
N HIS A 489 26.20 15.09 15.57
CA HIS A 489 26.04 16.55 15.46
C HIS A 489 25.70 17.04 14.05
N PHE A 490 26.29 16.43 13.00
CA PHE A 490 26.04 16.80 11.61
C PHE A 490 24.65 16.37 11.09
N LYS A 491 23.96 15.45 11.80
CA LYS A 491 22.61 14.98 11.48
C LYS A 491 21.51 15.83 12.09
N VAL A 492 21.84 16.71 13.04
CA VAL A 492 20.87 17.55 13.75
C VAL A 492 20.26 18.56 12.78
N PRO A 493 18.92 18.66 12.68
CA PRO A 493 18.29 19.62 11.78
C PRO A 493 18.71 21.07 12.04
N SER A 494 19.06 21.76 10.95
CA SER A 494 19.42 23.19 11.01
C SER A 494 18.22 24.09 11.27
N ALA A 495 17.02 23.65 10.85
CA ALA A 495 15.76 24.33 11.11
C ALA A 495 14.64 23.34 11.49
N PHE A 496 13.68 23.83 12.30
CA PHE A 496 12.47 23.11 12.69
C PHE A 496 11.24 23.95 12.33
N HIS A 497 10.40 23.42 11.44
CA HIS A 497 9.17 24.05 10.99
C HIS A 497 7.98 23.36 11.64
N PHE A 498 7.24 24.08 12.47
CA PHE A 498 6.02 23.55 13.06
C PHE A 498 4.86 23.70 12.08
N VAL A 499 4.17 22.58 11.79
CA VAL A 499 3.09 22.53 10.82
C VAL A 499 1.88 21.80 11.41
N ASN A 500 0.69 22.12 10.91
CA ASN A 500 -0.54 21.44 11.34
C ASN A 500 -0.74 20.13 10.59
N GLU A 501 -0.16 20.00 9.39
CA GLU A 501 -0.26 18.80 8.56
C GLU A 501 0.99 18.61 7.70
N LEU A 502 1.34 17.36 7.42
CA LEU A 502 2.35 16.98 6.44
C LEU A 502 1.67 16.56 5.13
N PRO A 503 2.21 16.97 3.95
CA PRO A 503 1.69 16.53 2.67
C PRO A 503 1.92 15.02 2.52
N LYS A 504 0.83 14.27 2.32
CA LYS A 504 0.86 12.81 2.23
C LYS A 504 0.21 12.32 0.94
N THR A 505 0.68 11.17 0.47
CA THR A 505 -0.04 10.39 -0.54
C THR A 505 -1.29 9.77 0.09
N ALA A 506 -2.18 9.22 -0.74
CA ALA A 506 -3.36 8.48 -0.26
C ALA A 506 -3.03 7.28 0.65
N THR A 507 -1.82 6.77 0.56
CA THR A 507 -1.31 5.68 1.40
C THR A 507 -0.60 6.16 2.67
N GLY A 508 -0.63 7.47 2.93
CA GLY A 508 -0.01 8.07 4.10
C GLY A 508 1.50 8.33 3.97
N LYS A 509 2.11 8.09 2.79
CA LYS A 509 3.52 8.38 2.55
C LYS A 509 3.74 9.88 2.41
N ILE A 510 4.71 10.42 3.13
CA ILE A 510 5.06 11.85 3.10
C ILE A 510 5.64 12.23 1.74
N GLN A 511 5.15 13.32 1.17
CA GLN A 511 5.60 13.87 -0.11
C GLN A 511 6.73 14.89 0.14
N LYS A 512 7.94 14.40 0.35
CA LYS A 512 9.12 15.22 0.68
C LYS A 512 9.42 16.31 -0.34
N PHE A 513 9.14 16.08 -1.63
CA PHE A 513 9.32 17.09 -2.67
C PHE A 513 8.43 18.33 -2.48
N VAL A 514 7.21 18.17 -1.92
CA VAL A 514 6.32 19.28 -1.59
C VAL A 514 6.90 20.09 -0.43
N LEU A 515 7.49 19.40 0.56
CA LEU A 515 8.13 20.06 1.71
C LEU A 515 9.37 20.85 1.28
N ARG A 516 10.21 20.32 0.39
CA ARG A 516 11.34 21.06 -0.20
C ARG A 516 10.86 22.34 -0.88
N GLY A 517 9.79 22.29 -1.66
CA GLY A 517 9.20 23.47 -2.32
C GLY A 517 8.59 24.48 -1.35
N ARG A 518 8.07 24.04 -0.18
CA ARG A 518 7.56 24.94 0.88
C ARG A 518 8.70 25.64 1.61
N ALA A 519 9.75 24.91 1.99
CA ALA A 519 10.92 25.47 2.66
C ALA A 519 11.62 26.53 1.80
N THR A 520 11.77 26.31 0.50
CA THR A 520 12.34 27.29 -0.43
C THR A 520 11.55 28.61 -0.46
N LYS A 521 10.23 28.57 -0.28
CA LYS A 521 9.38 29.76 -0.21
C LYS A 521 9.51 30.51 1.13
N ILE A 522 9.76 29.79 2.23
CA ILE A 522 9.94 30.39 3.56
C ILE A 522 11.30 31.11 3.66
N VAL A 523 12.34 30.56 3.04
CA VAL A 523 13.68 31.19 3.01
C VAL A 523 13.74 32.40 2.08
N ALA A 524 12.82 32.53 1.13
CA ALA A 524 12.74 33.64 0.17
C ALA A 524 11.87 34.81 0.68
N GLN A 525 11.26 34.72 1.86
CA GLN A 525 10.54 35.80 2.58
C GLN A 525 11.38 36.29 3.76
#